data_e72c8095067cd60d90dba40d4cb6e23f
#
_entry.id   e72c8095067cd60d90dba40d4cb6e23f
#
_cell.length_a   1.000
_cell.length_b   1.000
_cell.length_c   1.000
_cell.angle_alpha   90.00
_cell.angle_beta   90.00
_cell.angle_gamma   90.00
#
_symmetry.space_group_name_H-M   'P 1'
#
loop_
_entity.id
_entity.type
_entity.pdbx_description
1 polymer ?
#
loop_
_entity_poly.entity_id
_entity_poly.type
_entity_poly.pdbx_seq_one_letter_code
_entity_poly.pdbx_strand_id
1 'polypeptide(L)'
;YRFKEKMPENIGTFRVPLGVPEIISAGTDVTLITYGACVRVAQEALSVLQNTGVSVELIDVQTLLPFDLPHTCVASLKKTNRVLFLDEDVPGGASAYMMQEVLEKQGGYQYLDAPPATLTAKVHRPAYGQDGDYHSKPQAEDVVEAVLELVSA
;
A
#
# COMPACT_ATOMS: atom_id res chain seq x y z
N TYR A 1 -11.52 -1.10 15.49
CA TYR A 1 -12.60 -1.58 16.39
C TYR A 1 -13.90 -0.75 16.33
N ARG A 2 -13.89 0.43 15.68
CA ARG A 2 -15.07 1.33 15.64
C ARG A 2 -15.92 1.18 14.38
N PHE A 3 -15.37 0.58 13.32
CA PHE A 3 -16.11 0.38 12.07
C PHE A 3 -17.04 -0.83 12.18
N LYS A 4 -18.25 -0.65 11.69
CA LYS A 4 -19.23 -1.73 11.54
C LYS A 4 -19.32 -2.08 10.07
N GLU A 5 -19.18 -3.36 9.77
CA GLU A 5 -19.30 -3.90 8.42
C GLU A 5 -20.33 -5.00 8.38
N LYS A 6 -20.89 -5.20 7.19
CA LYS A 6 -21.75 -6.35 6.93
C LYS A 6 -20.89 -7.61 6.93
N MET A 7 -21.31 -8.62 7.69
CA MET A 7 -20.63 -9.91 7.70
C MET A 7 -20.66 -10.53 6.30
N PRO A 8 -19.52 -11.01 5.77
CA PRO A 8 -19.47 -11.67 4.48
C PRO A 8 -20.34 -12.94 4.46
N GLU A 9 -21.07 -13.17 3.37
CA GLU A 9 -21.93 -14.34 3.22
C GLU A 9 -21.13 -15.64 3.02
N ASN A 10 -19.88 -15.53 2.56
CA ASN A 10 -18.97 -16.64 2.28
C ASN A 10 -18.02 -16.98 3.44
N ILE A 11 -18.30 -16.49 4.64
CA ILE A 11 -17.49 -16.77 5.82
C ILE A 11 -17.38 -18.30 6.06
N GLY A 12 -16.15 -18.79 6.29
CA GLY A 12 -15.86 -20.21 6.47
C GLY A 12 -15.65 -21.01 5.17
N THR A 13 -16.03 -20.49 4.01
CA THR A 13 -15.76 -21.09 2.70
C THR A 13 -14.68 -20.38 1.91
N PHE A 14 -14.57 -19.07 2.09
CA PHE A 14 -13.51 -18.26 1.48
C PHE A 14 -12.15 -18.58 2.11
N ARG A 15 -11.12 -18.68 1.28
CA ARG A 15 -9.73 -18.92 1.69
C ARG A 15 -8.82 -17.90 1.04
N VAL A 16 -7.92 -17.31 1.82
CA VAL A 16 -6.83 -16.49 1.33
C VAL A 16 -5.57 -17.36 1.26
N PRO A 17 -5.01 -17.62 0.06
CA PRO A 17 -3.76 -18.37 -0.04
C PRO A 17 -2.60 -17.59 0.58
N LEU A 18 -1.80 -18.26 1.40
CA LEU A 18 -0.62 -17.63 2.00
C LEU A 18 0.40 -17.23 0.93
N GLY A 19 0.90 -16.01 1.03
CA GLY A 19 1.91 -15.47 0.12
C GLY A 19 1.37 -15.08 -1.26
N VAL A 20 0.06 -14.98 -1.42
CA VAL A 20 -0.57 -14.54 -2.68
C VAL A 20 -1.23 -13.20 -2.44
N PRO A 21 -0.68 -12.09 -2.99
CA PRO A 21 -1.31 -10.78 -2.93
C PRO A 21 -2.60 -10.70 -3.73
N GLU A 22 -3.44 -9.73 -3.38
CA GLU A 22 -4.63 -9.37 -4.13
C GLU A 22 -4.49 -8.00 -4.77
N ILE A 23 -4.78 -7.91 -6.07
CA ILE A 23 -4.89 -6.61 -6.76
C ILE A 23 -6.30 -6.09 -6.51
N ILE A 24 -6.39 -5.10 -5.62
CA ILE A 24 -7.67 -4.46 -5.23
C ILE A 24 -8.18 -3.54 -6.33
N SER A 25 -7.26 -2.82 -6.97
CA SER A 25 -7.55 -1.92 -8.09
C SER A 25 -6.44 -2.02 -9.12
N ALA A 26 -6.80 -2.14 -10.39
CA ALA A 26 -5.84 -2.10 -11.49
C ALA A 26 -5.44 -0.64 -11.79
N GLY A 27 -4.18 -0.44 -12.17
CA GLY A 27 -3.64 0.88 -12.50
C GLY A 27 -2.41 0.81 -13.39
N THR A 28 -1.97 1.98 -13.90
CA THR A 28 -0.87 2.07 -14.87
C THR A 28 0.23 3.07 -14.52
N ASP A 29 0.02 3.95 -13.53
CA ASP A 29 0.95 5.06 -13.27
C ASP A 29 1.78 4.85 -12.00
N VAL A 30 1.20 4.25 -10.96
CA VAL A 30 1.88 3.97 -9.68
C VAL A 30 1.42 2.61 -9.14
N THR A 31 2.36 1.81 -8.65
CA THR A 31 2.09 0.63 -7.80
C THR A 31 2.06 1.06 -6.34
N LEU A 32 0.93 0.90 -5.65
CA LEU A 32 0.79 1.12 -4.22
C LEU A 32 0.69 -0.24 -3.52
N ILE A 33 1.66 -0.54 -2.67
CA ILE A 33 1.76 -1.82 -1.96
C ILE A 33 1.49 -1.57 -0.48
N THR A 34 0.53 -2.30 0.07
CA THR A 34 0.14 -2.15 1.47
C THR A 34 -0.52 -3.41 2.02
N TYR A 35 -0.99 -3.35 3.26
CA TYR A 35 -1.72 -4.43 3.94
C TYR A 35 -2.60 -3.87 5.07
N GLY A 36 -3.51 -4.72 5.57
CA GLY A 36 -4.29 -4.45 6.77
C GLY A 36 -5.17 -3.20 6.68
N ALA A 37 -5.14 -2.37 7.72
CA ALA A 37 -5.98 -1.17 7.80
C ALA A 37 -5.65 -0.13 6.71
N CYS A 38 -4.40 -0.09 6.25
CA CYS A 38 -3.95 0.83 5.22
C CYS A 38 -4.58 0.57 3.84
N VAL A 39 -5.10 -0.64 3.59
CA VAL A 39 -5.86 -0.93 2.36
C VAL A 39 -7.06 0.01 2.21
N ARG A 40 -7.79 0.29 3.31
CA ARG A 40 -8.92 1.23 3.29
C ARG A 40 -8.49 2.65 3.05
N VAL A 41 -7.45 3.08 3.75
CA VAL A 41 -6.86 4.42 3.56
C VAL A 41 -6.48 4.62 2.10
N ALA A 42 -5.84 3.61 1.49
CA ALA A 42 -5.50 3.64 0.08
C ALA A 42 -6.74 3.69 -0.82
N GLN A 43 -7.78 2.89 -0.55
CA GLN A 43 -9.03 2.91 -1.34
C GLN A 43 -9.73 4.28 -1.28
N GLU A 44 -9.73 4.94 -0.12
CA GLU A 44 -10.26 6.30 0.02
C GLU A 44 -9.44 7.29 -0.83
N ALA A 45 -8.11 7.22 -0.79
CA ALA A 45 -7.21 8.02 -1.61
C ALA A 45 -7.44 7.80 -3.12
N LEU A 46 -7.63 6.54 -3.57
CA LEU A 46 -7.89 6.22 -4.96
C LEU A 46 -9.15 6.92 -5.49
N SER A 47 -10.19 7.07 -4.66
CA SER A 47 -11.41 7.78 -5.06
C SER A 47 -11.17 9.26 -5.38
N VAL A 48 -10.19 9.87 -4.72
CA VAL A 48 -9.76 11.26 -4.99
C VAL A 48 -8.86 11.31 -6.22
N LEU A 49 -7.88 10.40 -6.31
CA LEU A 49 -6.90 10.33 -7.41
C LEU A 49 -7.56 10.10 -8.78
N GLN A 50 -8.66 9.37 -8.85
CA GLN A 50 -9.44 9.19 -10.08
C GLN A 50 -9.84 10.52 -10.73
N ASN A 51 -10.09 11.56 -9.93
CA ASN A 51 -10.45 12.90 -10.43
C ASN A 51 -9.23 13.68 -10.94
N THR A 52 -8.00 13.25 -10.62
CA THR A 52 -6.76 13.88 -11.09
C THR A 52 -6.21 13.24 -12.37
N GLY A 53 -6.81 12.14 -12.81
CA GLY A 53 -6.36 11.37 -13.98
C GLY A 53 -5.20 10.42 -13.69
N VAL A 54 -4.78 10.25 -12.42
CA VAL A 54 -3.72 9.32 -12.02
C VAL A 54 -4.30 7.94 -11.73
N SER A 55 -3.72 6.91 -12.35
CA SER A 55 -4.16 5.53 -12.28
C SER A 55 -3.24 4.69 -11.38
N VAL A 56 -3.72 4.34 -10.19
CA VAL A 56 -2.95 3.60 -9.19
C VAL A 56 -3.34 2.13 -9.16
N GLU A 57 -2.36 1.23 -9.27
CA GLU A 57 -2.54 -0.18 -8.97
C GLU A 57 -2.34 -0.43 -7.48
N LEU A 58 -3.45 -0.75 -6.79
CA LEU A 58 -3.43 -1.04 -5.36
C LEU A 58 -3.31 -2.54 -5.13
N ILE A 59 -2.26 -2.93 -4.40
CA ILE A 59 -1.97 -4.31 -4.03
C ILE A 59 -2.03 -4.47 -2.51
N ASP A 60 -2.93 -5.35 -2.05
CA ASP A 60 -2.95 -5.87 -0.69
C ASP A 60 -2.09 -7.14 -0.63
N VAL A 61 -0.97 -7.08 0.09
CA VAL A 61 -0.06 -8.24 0.18
C VAL A 61 -0.62 -9.37 1.03
N GLN A 62 -1.62 -9.11 1.88
CA GLN A 62 -2.36 -10.05 2.73
C GLN A 62 -1.49 -10.87 3.69
N THR A 63 -0.29 -11.27 3.29
CA THR A 63 0.69 -11.97 4.12
C THR A 63 2.09 -11.41 3.91
N LEU A 64 2.82 -11.21 5.02
CA LEU A 64 4.21 -10.79 4.97
C LEU A 64 5.18 -11.99 4.91
N LEU A 65 4.80 -13.12 5.50
CA LEU A 65 5.60 -14.34 5.53
C LEU A 65 4.70 -15.57 5.26
N PRO A 66 4.81 -16.21 4.09
CA PRO A 66 5.64 -15.88 2.92
C PRO A 66 5.15 -14.62 2.20
N PHE A 67 6.07 -13.91 1.52
CA PHE A 67 5.75 -12.68 0.79
C PHE A 67 5.66 -12.95 -0.71
N ASP A 68 4.57 -12.49 -1.33
CA ASP A 68 4.38 -12.37 -2.79
C ASP A 68 5.06 -13.46 -3.64
N LEU A 69 4.71 -14.71 -3.38
CA LEU A 69 5.29 -15.87 -4.08
C LEU A 69 5.14 -15.82 -5.61
N PRO A 70 4.03 -15.29 -6.17
CA PRO A 70 3.88 -15.15 -7.63
C PRO A 70 4.59 -13.92 -8.22
N HIS A 71 5.26 -13.08 -7.42
CA HIS A 71 5.92 -11.83 -7.84
C HIS A 71 4.95 -10.82 -8.46
N THR A 72 3.76 -10.72 -7.90
CA THR A 72 2.69 -9.80 -8.34
C THR A 72 3.13 -8.34 -8.25
N CYS A 73 3.86 -7.98 -7.18
CA CYS A 73 4.35 -6.62 -7.00
C CYS A 73 5.33 -6.21 -8.11
N VAL A 74 6.26 -7.08 -8.47
CA VAL A 74 7.19 -6.80 -9.58
C VAL A 74 6.50 -6.81 -10.93
N ALA A 75 5.49 -7.67 -11.12
CA ALA A 75 4.69 -7.64 -12.35
C ALA A 75 3.96 -6.31 -12.52
N SER A 76 3.47 -5.72 -11.43
CA SER A 76 2.89 -4.37 -11.41
C SER A 76 3.93 -3.30 -11.71
N LEU A 77 5.12 -3.36 -11.09
CA LEU A 77 6.21 -2.41 -11.31
C LEU A 77 6.67 -2.34 -12.77
N LYS A 78 6.70 -3.46 -13.49
CA LYS A 78 7.02 -3.49 -14.92
C LYS A 78 6.08 -2.65 -15.77
N LYS A 79 4.90 -2.38 -15.28
CA LYS A 79 3.86 -1.61 -15.95
C LYS A 79 3.84 -0.15 -15.51
N THR A 80 3.99 0.10 -14.20
CA THR A 80 3.81 1.41 -13.60
C THR A 80 5.09 2.22 -13.45
N ASN A 81 6.24 1.55 -13.33
CA ASN A 81 7.58 2.10 -13.15
C ASN A 81 7.78 2.99 -11.90
N ARG A 82 6.77 3.06 -11.02
CA ARG A 82 6.76 3.83 -9.77
C ARG A 82 6.15 3.02 -8.65
N VAL A 83 6.68 3.15 -7.43
CA VAL A 83 6.19 2.41 -6.26
C VAL A 83 6.09 3.26 -5.01
N LEU A 84 4.97 3.10 -4.31
CA LEU A 84 4.73 3.59 -2.95
C LEU A 84 4.47 2.41 -2.03
N PHE A 85 5.26 2.28 -0.96
CA PHE A 85 5.00 1.35 0.14
C PHE A 85 4.31 2.09 1.27
N LEU A 86 3.09 1.66 1.60
CA LEU A 86 2.26 2.29 2.63
C LEU A 86 2.16 1.38 3.85
N ASP A 87 2.43 1.94 5.03
CA ASP A 87 2.45 1.21 6.30
C ASP A 87 1.92 2.09 7.45
N GLU A 88 1.19 1.51 8.39
CA GLU A 88 0.76 2.21 9.60
C GLU A 88 1.80 2.17 10.73
N ASP A 89 2.89 1.44 10.56
CA ASP A 89 4.01 1.40 11.52
C ASP A 89 5.02 2.52 11.24
N VAL A 90 5.94 2.72 12.15
CA VAL A 90 7.03 3.70 12.00
C VAL A 90 8.01 3.29 10.88
N PRO A 91 8.83 4.24 10.35
CA PRO A 91 9.84 3.91 9.35
C PRO A 91 10.76 2.77 9.80
N GLY A 92 11.01 1.83 8.89
CA GLY A 92 11.82 0.64 9.19
C GLY A 92 11.01 -0.58 9.63
N GLY A 93 9.67 -0.47 9.72
CA GLY A 93 8.75 -1.58 9.96
C GLY A 93 8.54 -2.47 8.73
N ALA A 94 7.31 -2.93 8.53
CA ALA A 94 6.98 -3.82 7.41
C ALA A 94 7.21 -3.17 6.03
N SER A 95 7.14 -1.85 5.92
CA SER A 95 7.47 -1.12 4.69
C SER A 95 8.91 -1.37 4.23
N ALA A 96 9.89 -1.37 5.14
CA ALA A 96 11.29 -1.66 4.80
C ALA A 96 11.46 -3.13 4.35
N TYR A 97 10.76 -4.05 5.02
CA TYR A 97 10.76 -5.46 4.62
C TYR A 97 10.15 -5.65 3.23
N MET A 98 8.98 -5.07 2.95
CA MET A 98 8.34 -5.14 1.64
C MET A 98 9.22 -4.54 0.55
N MET A 99 9.86 -3.39 0.82
CA MET A 99 10.79 -2.75 -0.09
C MET A 99 11.97 -3.67 -0.42
N GLN A 100 12.58 -4.31 0.58
CA GLN A 100 13.67 -5.25 0.38
C GLN A 100 13.23 -6.45 -0.46
N GLU A 101 12.08 -7.05 -0.15
CA GLU A 101 11.56 -8.19 -0.91
C GLU A 101 11.31 -7.83 -2.39
N VAL A 102 10.61 -6.72 -2.65
CA VAL A 102 10.23 -6.31 -4.01
C VAL A 102 11.44 -5.81 -4.81
N LEU A 103 12.20 -4.89 -4.25
CA LEU A 103 13.24 -4.18 -5.03
C LEU A 103 14.54 -4.96 -5.10
N GLU A 104 14.99 -5.55 -3.98
CA GLU A 104 16.27 -6.26 -3.92
C GLU A 104 16.11 -7.72 -4.35
N LYS A 105 15.27 -8.49 -3.62
CA LYS A 105 15.21 -9.93 -3.83
C LYS A 105 14.47 -10.35 -5.09
N GLN A 106 13.37 -9.69 -5.42
CA GLN A 106 12.61 -9.96 -6.64
C GLN A 106 13.08 -9.11 -7.84
N GLY A 107 14.07 -8.24 -7.65
CA GLY A 107 14.71 -7.47 -8.72
C GLY A 107 13.83 -6.34 -9.28
N GLY A 108 12.88 -5.83 -8.50
CA GLY A 108 11.99 -4.74 -8.93
C GLY A 108 12.69 -3.41 -9.21
N TYR A 109 13.85 -3.17 -8.59
CA TYR A 109 14.59 -1.92 -8.73
C TYR A 109 14.89 -1.54 -10.18
N GLN A 110 15.17 -2.50 -11.05
CA GLN A 110 15.50 -2.26 -12.47
C GLN A 110 14.34 -1.68 -13.30
N TYR A 111 13.12 -1.67 -12.78
CA TYR A 111 11.94 -1.17 -13.48
C TYR A 111 11.50 0.22 -13.02
N LEU A 112 12.22 0.84 -12.09
CA LEU A 112 11.86 2.14 -11.53
C LEU A 112 12.36 3.28 -12.43
N ASP A 113 11.46 4.23 -12.73
CA ASP A 113 11.77 5.51 -13.38
C ASP A 113 11.93 6.64 -12.36
N ALA A 114 11.49 6.45 -11.13
CA ALA A 114 11.59 7.38 -10.01
C ALA A 114 12.11 6.67 -8.75
N PRO A 115 12.68 7.40 -7.77
CA PRO A 115 13.03 6.82 -6.48
C PRO A 115 11.81 6.13 -5.81
N PRO A 116 11.97 4.94 -5.22
CA PRO A 116 10.89 4.32 -4.48
C PRO A 116 10.52 5.18 -3.26
N ALA A 117 9.23 5.28 -2.96
CA ALA A 117 8.73 6.04 -1.82
C ALA A 117 8.15 5.13 -0.74
N THR A 118 8.25 5.57 0.51
CA THR A 118 7.57 4.98 1.66
C THR A 118 6.75 6.04 2.36
N LEU A 119 5.50 5.70 2.70
CA LEU A 119 4.62 6.51 3.55
C LEU A 119 4.30 5.70 4.80
N THR A 120 4.71 6.21 5.95
CA THR A 120 4.65 5.49 7.23
C THR A 120 4.09 6.38 8.33
N ALA A 121 3.80 5.80 9.50
CA ALA A 121 3.50 6.59 10.67
C ALA A 121 4.69 7.47 11.08
N LYS A 122 4.40 8.58 11.75
CA LYS A 122 5.41 9.53 12.26
C LYS A 122 6.13 8.95 13.47
N VAL A 123 7.43 9.21 13.56
CA VAL A 123 8.27 8.77 14.70
C VAL A 123 8.05 9.68 15.90
N HIS A 124 6.93 9.52 16.58
CA HIS A 124 6.62 10.21 17.81
C HIS A 124 5.59 9.41 18.62
N ARG A 125 5.50 9.74 19.91
CA ARG A 125 4.44 9.16 20.74
C ARG A 125 3.08 9.61 20.23
N PRO A 126 2.12 8.70 19.97
CA PRO A 126 0.76 9.08 19.59
C PRO A 126 0.15 10.05 20.61
N ALA A 127 -0.58 11.06 20.13
CA ALA A 127 -1.30 11.98 20.98
C ALA A 127 -2.42 11.27 21.75
N TYR A 128 -2.70 11.77 22.95
CA TYR A 128 -3.88 11.34 23.68
C TYR A 128 -5.12 12.00 23.08
N GLY A 129 -6.21 11.27 22.98
CA GLY A 129 -7.47 11.76 22.48
C GLY A 129 -8.03 10.90 21.35
N GLN A 130 -9.09 11.38 20.72
CA GLN A 130 -9.80 10.62 19.68
C GLN A 130 -9.16 10.76 18.29
N ASP A 131 -8.34 11.77 18.09
CA ASP A 131 -7.69 12.16 16.85
C ASP A 131 -6.18 11.83 16.80
N GLY A 132 -5.67 11.16 17.83
CA GLY A 132 -4.25 10.77 17.90
C GLY A 132 -3.79 9.92 16.71
N ASP A 133 -4.63 9.00 16.25
CA ASP A 133 -4.33 8.17 15.07
C ASP A 133 -4.27 9.02 13.78
N TYR A 134 -5.16 10.01 13.63
CA TYR A 134 -5.18 10.91 12.48
C TYR A 134 -3.86 11.68 12.31
N HIS A 135 -3.30 12.17 13.42
CA HIS A 135 -2.03 12.90 13.39
C HIS A 135 -0.78 12.03 13.29
N SER A 136 -0.90 10.76 13.67
CA SER A 136 0.23 9.84 13.79
C SER A 136 0.39 8.90 12.60
N LYS A 137 -0.71 8.44 12.03
CA LYS A 137 -0.75 7.45 10.96
C LYS A 137 -1.06 8.10 9.62
N PRO A 138 -0.65 7.48 8.49
CA PRO A 138 -1.03 7.93 7.15
C PRO A 138 -2.56 8.00 6.99
N GLN A 139 -3.02 9.08 6.38
CA GLN A 139 -4.41 9.30 6.01
C GLN A 139 -4.55 9.32 4.48
N ALA A 140 -5.77 9.34 3.98
CA ALA A 140 -6.03 9.33 2.54
C ALA A 140 -5.39 10.53 1.81
N GLU A 141 -5.40 11.71 2.43
CA GLU A 141 -4.76 12.91 1.89
C GLU A 141 -3.24 12.78 1.79
N ASP A 142 -2.58 12.14 2.77
CA ASP A 142 -1.14 11.89 2.74
C ASP A 142 -0.78 10.93 1.58
N VAL A 143 -1.64 9.93 1.34
CA VAL A 143 -1.46 9.00 0.20
C VAL A 143 -1.64 9.72 -1.12
N VAL A 144 -2.63 10.60 -1.26
CA VAL A 144 -2.84 11.42 -2.46
C VAL A 144 -1.62 12.28 -2.74
N GLU A 145 -1.10 12.99 -1.74
CA GLU A 145 0.10 13.82 -1.87
C GLU A 145 1.31 13.01 -2.32
N ALA A 146 1.61 11.90 -1.63
CA ALA A 146 2.74 11.03 -1.97
C ALA A 146 2.65 10.44 -3.39
N VAL A 147 1.46 10.06 -3.85
CA VAL A 147 1.25 9.57 -5.21
C VAL A 147 1.46 10.68 -6.25
N LEU A 148 0.94 11.89 -6.00
CA LEU A 148 1.12 13.03 -6.92
C LEU A 148 2.59 13.47 -7.00
N GLU A 149 3.33 13.44 -5.90
CA GLU A 149 4.77 13.68 -5.89
C GLU A 149 5.53 12.65 -6.75
N LEU A 150 5.20 11.36 -6.61
CA LEU A 150 5.82 10.29 -7.41
C LEU A 150 5.55 10.42 -8.91
N VAL A 151 4.37 10.88 -9.30
CA VAL A 151 4.01 11.05 -10.72
C VAL A 151 4.69 12.27 -11.33
N SER A 152 5.01 13.27 -10.50
CA SER A 152 5.68 14.50 -10.93
C SER A 152 7.22 14.41 -10.96
N ALA A 153 7.79 13.35 -10.35
CA ALA A 153 9.24 13.13 -10.30
C ALA A 153 9.75 12.56 -11.61
#